data_6f232777bb08164178f005ad151bb120
#
_entry.id   6f232777bb08164178f005ad151bb120
#
_cell.length_a   1.000
_cell.length_b   1.000
_cell.length_c   1.000
_cell.angle_alpha   90.00
_cell.angle_beta   90.00
_cell.angle_gamma   90.00
#
_symmetry.space_group_name_H-M   'P 1'
#
loop_
_entity.id
_entity.type
_entity.pdbx_description
1 polymer ?
#
loop_
_entity_poly.entity_id
_entity_poly.type
_entity_poly.pdbx_seq_one_letter_code
_entity_poly.pdbx_strand_id
1 'polypeptide(L)'
;MTTDPLIPKTTAHLRPGQLWSIPLADGRFGCGRVLRVDRDKPTGGRTRFIAAILDWVGDAPPSPDAIAGSAVLNVGNAHVRLISFGGGAIQGERPLSADGIEVPELVTTYWGDGYGVMRAERRFIAGDPAPTSDFREVSSPLSAEMLRASRTGRGVVQFRSRLTDDDFRQLGEWFRGYPEMSLRAYGSYDHSITDLEFLRFFPTLRRFTADALRDSLASLDGLRHLNPELEELGIGETKAKLDLAGLSRFPDLRWLFLEGQTKHLEAISALRNLADLTLRSITMPDLSLLLPLRGLRSLDLKLGGTRDLRLLPRVGELRYLELWMIRGLSDVSVIGEIGSLRALFLQALRQVEVIPDLSRATALRRVRLETMKGLRDLRPLATAPGLEAVELIDMRHLQPEDLAPLAGLRSLKAVTPGLGSHRKNATAAAILGLPPVSGPFDWTVETDP
;
A
#
# COMPACT_ATOMS: atom_id res chain seq x y z
N MET A 1 -11.39 -40.37 -9.64
CA MET A 1 -10.53 -39.62 -10.54
C MET A 1 -10.25 -38.27 -9.90
N THR A 2 -9.14 -38.13 -9.20
CA THR A 2 -8.67 -36.83 -8.69
C THR A 2 -8.11 -36.06 -9.87
N THR A 3 -8.90 -35.13 -10.40
CA THR A 3 -8.39 -34.17 -11.40
C THR A 3 -7.38 -33.26 -10.70
N ASP A 4 -6.19 -33.09 -11.28
CA ASP A 4 -5.19 -32.13 -10.77
C ASP A 4 -5.83 -30.75 -10.58
N PRO A 5 -5.50 -30.04 -9.47
CA PRO A 5 -6.06 -28.73 -9.19
C PRO A 5 -5.76 -27.74 -10.33
N LEU A 6 -6.78 -27.03 -10.79
CA LEU A 6 -6.65 -26.09 -11.90
C LEU A 6 -5.90 -24.81 -11.45
N ILE A 7 -4.76 -24.54 -12.09
CA ILE A 7 -4.03 -23.28 -11.96
C ILE A 7 -4.32 -22.40 -13.19
N PRO A 8 -5.18 -21.38 -13.06
CA PRO A 8 -5.60 -20.59 -14.22
C PRO A 8 -4.51 -19.62 -14.68
N LYS A 9 -4.21 -19.62 -15.96
CA LYS A 9 -3.32 -18.61 -16.60
C LYS A 9 -4.09 -17.40 -17.14
N THR A 10 -5.38 -17.57 -17.38
CA THR A 10 -6.30 -16.53 -17.87
C THR A 10 -7.66 -16.71 -17.23
N THR A 11 -8.54 -15.71 -17.36
CA THR A 11 -9.92 -15.78 -16.89
C THR A 11 -10.84 -16.71 -17.71
N ALA A 12 -10.35 -17.29 -18.82
CA ALA A 12 -11.16 -18.14 -19.69
C ALA A 12 -11.80 -19.35 -18.96
N HIS A 13 -11.11 -19.87 -17.96
CA HIS A 13 -11.55 -21.03 -17.16
C HIS A 13 -12.15 -20.63 -15.81
N LEU A 14 -12.21 -19.30 -15.48
CA LEU A 14 -12.82 -18.85 -14.27
C LEU A 14 -14.33 -18.73 -14.42
N ARG A 15 -15.05 -19.10 -13.35
CA ARG A 15 -16.51 -18.98 -13.22
C ARG A 15 -16.86 -18.37 -11.87
N PRO A 16 -17.91 -17.54 -11.79
CA PRO A 16 -18.46 -17.11 -10.52
C PRO A 16 -18.79 -18.31 -9.62
N GLY A 17 -18.40 -18.23 -8.36
CA GLY A 17 -18.60 -19.32 -7.39
C GLY A 17 -17.42 -20.26 -7.23
N GLN A 18 -16.44 -20.27 -8.15
CA GLN A 18 -15.21 -21.04 -7.90
C GLN A 18 -14.46 -20.53 -6.67
N LEU A 19 -13.88 -21.47 -5.95
CA LEU A 19 -13.05 -21.23 -4.77
C LEU A 19 -11.62 -21.67 -5.03
N TRP A 20 -10.65 -20.97 -4.43
CA TRP A 20 -9.24 -21.33 -4.51
C TRP A 20 -8.57 -21.35 -3.15
N SER A 21 -7.56 -22.20 -3.00
CA SER A 21 -6.74 -22.28 -1.79
C SER A 21 -5.75 -21.11 -1.70
N ILE A 22 -5.56 -20.60 -0.50
CA ILE A 22 -4.54 -19.62 -0.14
C ILE A 22 -3.64 -20.26 0.91
N PRO A 23 -2.49 -20.90 0.53
CA PRO A 23 -1.56 -21.46 1.48
C PRO A 23 -1.01 -20.38 2.42
N LEU A 24 -0.96 -20.68 3.73
CA LEU A 24 -0.47 -19.80 4.79
C LEU A 24 0.90 -20.28 5.30
N ALA A 25 1.66 -19.38 5.91
CA ALA A 25 3.02 -19.66 6.40
C ALA A 25 3.05 -20.73 7.53
N ASP A 26 1.94 -20.91 8.25
CA ASP A 26 1.79 -21.90 9.31
C ASP A 26 1.31 -23.29 8.82
N GLY A 27 1.20 -23.48 7.50
CA GLY A 27 0.78 -24.73 6.86
C GLY A 27 -0.73 -24.88 6.69
N ARG A 28 -1.54 -23.95 7.21
CA ARG A 28 -2.99 -23.92 7.00
C ARG A 28 -3.35 -23.28 5.66
N PHE A 29 -4.64 -23.22 5.37
CA PHE A 29 -5.16 -22.65 4.13
C PHE A 29 -6.28 -21.65 4.43
N GLY A 30 -6.19 -20.46 3.80
CA GLY A 30 -7.32 -19.57 3.61
C GLY A 30 -8.08 -19.87 2.33
N CYS A 31 -9.18 -19.16 2.09
CA CYS A 31 -10.03 -19.33 0.91
C CYS A 31 -10.31 -18.02 0.20
N GLY A 32 -10.18 -18.05 -1.11
CA GLY A 32 -10.69 -17.00 -1.99
C GLY A 32 -11.84 -17.47 -2.87
N ARG A 33 -12.68 -16.53 -3.34
CA ARG A 33 -13.85 -16.78 -4.21
C ARG A 33 -13.83 -15.93 -5.46
N VAL A 34 -14.14 -16.51 -6.61
CA VAL A 34 -14.42 -15.79 -7.86
C VAL A 34 -15.85 -15.25 -7.77
N LEU A 35 -16.01 -13.93 -7.77
CA LEU A 35 -17.33 -13.30 -7.72
C LEU A 35 -17.87 -13.00 -9.12
N ARG A 36 -17.05 -12.38 -9.99
CA ARG A 36 -17.45 -11.99 -11.34
C ARG A 36 -16.26 -12.02 -12.30
N VAL A 37 -16.52 -12.37 -13.55
CA VAL A 37 -15.56 -12.31 -14.65
C VAL A 37 -16.15 -11.46 -15.76
N ASP A 38 -15.63 -10.24 -15.93
CA ASP A 38 -16.09 -9.28 -16.94
C ASP A 38 -15.37 -9.57 -18.26
N ARG A 39 -15.97 -10.41 -19.14
CA ARG A 39 -15.35 -10.89 -20.39
C ARG A 39 -15.37 -9.85 -21.51
N ASP A 40 -16.30 -8.88 -21.43
CA ASP A 40 -16.60 -7.96 -22.54
C ASP A 40 -15.99 -6.56 -22.37
N LYS A 41 -15.18 -6.33 -21.34
CA LYS A 41 -14.55 -5.01 -21.11
C LYS A 41 -13.17 -4.93 -21.79
N PRO A 42 -12.91 -3.87 -22.60
CA PRO A 42 -11.63 -3.67 -23.28
C PRO A 42 -10.45 -3.39 -22.33
N THR A 43 -10.71 -2.93 -21.12
CA THR A 43 -9.70 -2.62 -20.10
C THR A 43 -9.60 -3.72 -19.07
N GLY A 44 -8.56 -4.53 -19.16
CA GLY A 44 -8.27 -5.60 -18.20
C GLY A 44 -8.02 -6.96 -18.82
N GLY A 45 -8.39 -7.13 -20.07
CA GLY A 45 -8.08 -8.34 -20.84
C GLY A 45 -8.56 -9.63 -20.18
N ARG A 46 -8.03 -10.74 -20.65
CA ARG A 46 -8.35 -12.11 -20.16
C ARG A 46 -7.64 -12.45 -18.84
N THR A 47 -7.27 -11.48 -18.02
CA THR A 47 -6.43 -11.71 -16.84
C THR A 47 -6.98 -11.16 -15.52
N ARG A 48 -8.06 -10.37 -15.54
CA ARG A 48 -8.64 -9.76 -14.33
C ARG A 48 -10.05 -10.27 -14.05
N PHE A 49 -10.39 -10.35 -12.75
CA PHE A 49 -11.70 -10.78 -12.27
C PHE A 49 -12.01 -10.14 -10.91
N ILE A 50 -13.27 -10.12 -10.51
CA ILE A 50 -13.68 -9.67 -9.18
C ILE A 50 -13.57 -10.86 -8.22
N ALA A 51 -12.80 -10.66 -7.18
CA ALA A 51 -12.39 -11.65 -6.19
C ALA A 51 -12.92 -11.29 -4.80
N ALA A 52 -13.17 -12.30 -3.97
CA ALA A 52 -13.35 -12.16 -2.54
C ALA A 52 -12.33 -13.01 -1.78
N ILE A 53 -11.92 -12.57 -0.59
CA ILE A 53 -11.27 -13.38 0.44
C ILE A 53 -12.31 -13.68 1.50
N LEU A 54 -12.41 -14.94 1.94
CA LEU A 54 -13.37 -15.37 2.96
C LEU A 54 -12.76 -15.36 4.37
N ASP A 55 -13.57 -15.16 5.37
CA ASP A 55 -13.22 -15.37 6.79
C ASP A 55 -13.30 -16.88 7.12
N TRP A 56 -12.43 -17.63 6.47
CA TRP A 56 -12.31 -19.07 6.58
C TRP A 56 -10.84 -19.51 6.61
N VAL A 57 -10.50 -20.42 7.50
CA VAL A 57 -9.19 -21.06 7.60
C VAL A 57 -9.37 -22.53 7.94
N GLY A 58 -8.53 -23.40 7.39
CA GLY A 58 -8.56 -24.84 7.65
C GLY A 58 -7.20 -25.49 7.46
N ASP A 59 -7.05 -26.71 8.02
CA ASP A 59 -5.80 -27.49 7.94
C ASP A 59 -5.63 -28.21 6.58
N ALA A 60 -6.67 -28.20 5.75
CA ALA A 60 -6.66 -28.72 4.38
C ALA A 60 -7.14 -27.66 3.39
N PRO A 61 -6.85 -27.80 2.08
CA PRO A 61 -7.39 -26.93 1.04
C PRO A 61 -8.92 -26.81 1.14
N PRO A 62 -9.50 -25.61 0.85
CA PRO A 62 -10.94 -25.40 1.02
C PRO A 62 -11.77 -26.29 0.10
N SER A 63 -12.86 -26.82 0.63
CA SER A 63 -13.88 -27.54 -0.15
C SER A 63 -15.20 -26.74 -0.16
N PRO A 64 -16.12 -26.99 -1.12
CA PRO A 64 -17.42 -26.33 -1.18
C PRO A 64 -18.22 -26.40 0.12
N ASP A 65 -18.16 -27.51 0.84
CA ASP A 65 -18.88 -27.71 2.09
C ASP A 65 -18.17 -27.05 3.28
N ALA A 66 -16.83 -27.07 3.29
CA ALA A 66 -16.05 -26.49 4.38
C ALA A 66 -16.19 -24.97 4.49
N ILE A 67 -16.43 -24.27 3.37
CA ILE A 67 -16.58 -22.82 3.33
C ILE A 67 -18.03 -22.33 3.48
N ALA A 68 -18.99 -23.25 3.66
CA ALA A 68 -20.40 -22.89 3.71
C ALA A 68 -20.68 -21.84 4.80
N GLY A 69 -21.38 -20.75 4.45
CA GLY A 69 -21.73 -19.67 5.37
C GLY A 69 -20.56 -18.79 5.81
N SER A 70 -19.35 -18.95 5.24
CA SER A 70 -18.21 -18.11 5.58
C SER A 70 -18.43 -16.67 5.10
N ALA A 71 -18.17 -15.70 5.97
CA ALA A 71 -18.31 -14.29 5.66
C ALA A 71 -17.23 -13.82 4.65
N VAL A 72 -17.56 -12.80 3.87
CA VAL A 72 -16.58 -12.14 2.99
C VAL A 72 -15.76 -11.14 3.82
N LEU A 73 -14.44 -11.29 3.82
CA LEU A 73 -13.50 -10.35 4.45
C LEU A 73 -13.26 -9.13 3.57
N ASN A 74 -12.93 -9.35 2.29
CA ASN A 74 -12.60 -8.29 1.34
C ASN A 74 -13.10 -8.65 -0.06
N VAL A 75 -13.40 -7.60 -0.86
CA VAL A 75 -13.68 -7.71 -2.29
C VAL A 75 -12.72 -6.79 -3.05
N GLY A 76 -12.21 -7.26 -4.20
CA GLY A 76 -11.31 -6.47 -5.03
C GLY A 76 -11.21 -6.97 -6.47
N ASN A 77 -10.62 -6.13 -7.33
CA ASN A 77 -10.30 -6.47 -8.71
C ASN A 77 -8.89 -7.08 -8.75
N ALA A 78 -8.80 -8.37 -9.02
CA ALA A 78 -7.60 -9.17 -8.94
C ALA A 78 -7.10 -9.63 -10.32
N HIS A 79 -5.79 -9.80 -10.46
CA HIS A 79 -5.19 -10.53 -11.57
C HIS A 79 -5.24 -12.04 -11.29
N VAL A 80 -5.33 -12.89 -12.33
CA VAL A 80 -5.39 -14.37 -12.18
C VAL A 80 -4.19 -14.95 -11.42
N ARG A 81 -3.03 -14.28 -11.43
CA ARG A 81 -1.85 -14.68 -10.68
C ARG A 81 -2.06 -14.66 -9.15
N LEU A 82 -3.04 -13.89 -8.67
CA LEU A 82 -3.41 -13.92 -7.24
C LEU A 82 -3.78 -15.33 -6.79
N ILE A 83 -4.41 -16.14 -7.66
CA ILE A 83 -4.80 -17.52 -7.36
C ILE A 83 -3.58 -18.42 -7.20
N SER A 84 -2.60 -18.31 -8.12
CA SER A 84 -1.39 -19.15 -8.10
C SER A 84 -0.27 -18.63 -7.20
N PHE A 85 -0.40 -17.41 -6.70
CA PHE A 85 0.58 -16.84 -5.80
C PHE A 85 0.65 -17.68 -4.50
N GLY A 86 1.86 -18.02 -4.08
CA GLY A 86 2.06 -18.86 -2.89
C GLY A 86 1.66 -20.34 -3.06
N GLY A 87 1.37 -20.80 -4.30
CA GLY A 87 1.01 -22.20 -4.56
C GLY A 87 -0.49 -22.50 -4.50
N GLY A 88 -1.35 -21.49 -4.55
CA GLY A 88 -2.80 -21.67 -4.59
C GLY A 88 -3.31 -22.25 -5.91
N ALA A 89 -4.47 -22.88 -5.87
CA ALA A 89 -5.16 -23.48 -7.01
C ALA A 89 -6.68 -23.50 -6.80
N ILE A 90 -7.46 -23.62 -7.90
CA ILE A 90 -8.92 -23.83 -7.84
C ILE A 90 -9.21 -25.17 -7.21
N GLN A 91 -10.04 -25.19 -6.16
CA GLN A 91 -10.38 -26.37 -5.36
C GLN A 91 -11.81 -26.86 -5.59
N GLY A 92 -12.67 -26.07 -6.22
CA GLY A 92 -14.05 -26.44 -6.47
C GLY A 92 -14.92 -25.23 -6.81
N GLU A 93 -16.23 -25.45 -6.78
CA GLU A 93 -17.24 -24.42 -7.07
C GLU A 93 -18.43 -24.58 -6.13
N ARG A 94 -18.94 -23.44 -5.62
CA ARG A 94 -20.18 -23.37 -4.82
C ARG A 94 -20.93 -22.11 -5.26
N PRO A 95 -22.23 -22.18 -5.53
CA PRO A 95 -23.01 -21.00 -5.94
C PRO A 95 -22.87 -19.86 -4.92
N LEU A 96 -22.71 -18.62 -5.38
CA LEU A 96 -22.59 -17.44 -4.50
C LEU A 96 -23.87 -17.22 -3.70
N SER A 97 -25.02 -17.50 -4.33
CA SER A 97 -26.35 -17.39 -3.70
C SER A 97 -26.55 -18.35 -2.53
N ALA A 98 -25.85 -19.50 -2.52
CA ALA A 98 -25.93 -20.46 -1.41
C ALA A 98 -25.33 -19.91 -0.10
N ASP A 99 -24.44 -18.90 -0.21
CA ASP A 99 -23.80 -18.25 0.94
C ASP A 99 -24.26 -16.80 1.11
N GLY A 100 -25.31 -16.36 0.37
CA GLY A 100 -25.80 -14.98 0.42
C GLY A 100 -24.80 -13.93 -0.02
N ILE A 101 -23.81 -14.29 -0.87
CA ILE A 101 -22.78 -13.37 -1.32
C ILE A 101 -23.32 -12.52 -2.47
N GLU A 102 -23.48 -11.24 -2.20
CA GLU A 102 -23.81 -10.24 -3.21
C GLU A 102 -22.55 -9.77 -3.94
N VAL A 103 -22.63 -9.65 -5.26
CA VAL A 103 -21.52 -9.19 -6.11
C VAL A 103 -21.65 -7.68 -6.29
N PRO A 104 -20.72 -6.86 -5.79
CA PRO A 104 -20.79 -5.41 -5.98
C PRO A 104 -20.79 -5.04 -7.46
N GLU A 105 -21.62 -4.12 -7.86
CA GLU A 105 -21.69 -3.61 -9.23
C GLU A 105 -20.37 -2.94 -9.64
N LEU A 106 -19.83 -2.12 -8.74
CA LEU A 106 -18.56 -1.42 -8.94
C LEU A 106 -17.52 -1.85 -7.91
N VAL A 107 -16.34 -2.28 -8.39
CA VAL A 107 -15.18 -2.61 -7.56
C VAL A 107 -13.97 -1.83 -8.07
N THR A 108 -13.53 -0.85 -7.29
CA THR A 108 -12.44 0.08 -7.64
C THR A 108 -11.10 -0.28 -7.00
N THR A 109 -11.10 -1.15 -5.99
CA THR A 109 -9.89 -1.59 -5.31
C THR A 109 -9.17 -2.65 -6.15
N TYR A 110 -7.93 -2.37 -6.54
CA TYR A 110 -7.06 -3.31 -7.27
C TYR A 110 -6.14 -4.03 -6.31
N TRP A 111 -6.08 -5.36 -6.43
CA TRP A 111 -5.23 -6.21 -5.63
C TRP A 111 -3.97 -6.62 -6.39
N GLY A 112 -2.81 -6.51 -5.75
CA GLY A 112 -1.56 -7.13 -6.20
C GLY A 112 -1.59 -8.65 -6.05
N ASP A 113 -0.67 -9.34 -6.72
CA ASP A 113 -0.63 -10.81 -6.77
C ASP A 113 -0.53 -11.47 -5.37
N GLY A 114 0.16 -10.83 -4.41
CA GLY A 114 0.30 -11.33 -3.03
C GLY A 114 -0.81 -10.93 -2.06
N TYR A 115 -1.79 -10.12 -2.48
CA TYR A 115 -2.80 -9.57 -1.56
C TYR A 115 -3.59 -10.66 -0.81
N GLY A 116 -3.95 -11.75 -1.49
CA GLY A 116 -4.74 -12.83 -0.89
C GLY A 116 -4.01 -13.50 0.27
N VAL A 117 -2.74 -13.84 0.08
CA VAL A 117 -1.89 -14.44 1.11
C VAL A 117 -1.70 -13.46 2.27
N MET A 118 -1.27 -12.23 1.96
CA MET A 118 -1.08 -11.17 2.97
C MET A 118 -2.33 -10.96 3.82
N ARG A 119 -3.51 -10.85 3.20
CA ARG A 119 -4.76 -10.60 3.92
C ARG A 119 -5.18 -11.76 4.80
N ALA A 120 -5.02 -13.00 4.30
CA ALA A 120 -5.35 -14.19 5.06
C ALA A 120 -4.36 -14.41 6.24
N GLU A 121 -3.07 -14.19 6.05
CA GLU A 121 -2.06 -14.26 7.11
C GLU A 121 -2.31 -13.21 8.20
N ARG A 122 -2.61 -11.98 7.84
CA ARG A 122 -3.00 -10.95 8.81
C ARG A 122 -4.20 -11.39 9.63
N ARG A 123 -5.21 -11.97 9.00
CA ARG A 123 -6.44 -12.41 9.69
C ARG A 123 -6.20 -13.60 10.58
N PHE A 124 -5.54 -14.65 10.10
CA PHE A 124 -5.52 -15.96 10.72
C PHE A 124 -4.24 -16.28 11.51
N ILE A 125 -3.13 -15.61 11.18
CA ILE A 125 -1.86 -15.78 11.91
C ILE A 125 -1.63 -14.63 12.87
N ALA A 126 -1.76 -13.38 12.40
CA ALA A 126 -1.53 -12.21 13.25
C ALA A 126 -2.74 -11.82 14.12
N GLY A 127 -3.89 -12.50 13.95
CA GLY A 127 -5.11 -12.20 14.72
C GLY A 127 -5.79 -10.88 14.35
N ASP A 128 -5.43 -10.30 13.21
CA ASP A 128 -5.99 -9.03 12.75
C ASP A 128 -7.49 -9.19 12.49
N PRO A 129 -8.39 -8.38 13.09
CA PRO A 129 -9.83 -8.53 12.88
C PRO A 129 -10.18 -8.31 11.40
N ALA A 130 -11.41 -8.65 11.01
CA ALA A 130 -11.97 -8.40 9.68
C ALA A 130 -11.66 -6.96 9.22
N PRO A 131 -11.64 -6.67 7.89
CA PRO A 131 -11.18 -5.39 7.39
C PRO A 131 -11.81 -4.25 8.17
N THR A 132 -10.96 -3.50 8.82
CA THR A 132 -11.33 -2.43 9.72
C THR A 132 -11.68 -1.15 8.97
N SER A 133 -11.79 -1.21 7.64
CA SER A 133 -12.09 -0.04 6.82
C SER A 133 -13.28 -0.26 5.90
N ASP A 134 -14.30 0.58 6.05
CA ASP A 134 -15.38 0.74 5.07
C ASP A 134 -14.87 1.60 3.90
N PHE A 135 -15.02 1.13 2.66
CA PHE A 135 -14.89 1.98 1.48
C PHE A 135 -16.27 2.25 0.90
N ARG A 136 -16.59 3.53 0.68
CA ARG A 136 -17.85 3.98 0.10
C ARG A 136 -17.60 4.99 -0.99
N GLU A 137 -18.27 4.81 -2.11
CA GLU A 137 -18.37 5.84 -3.13
C GLU A 137 -19.76 6.49 -3.05
N VAL A 138 -19.80 7.81 -2.98
CA VAL A 138 -21.04 8.59 -2.89
C VAL A 138 -21.15 9.52 -4.10
N SER A 139 -22.40 9.78 -4.50
CA SER A 139 -22.75 10.67 -5.62
C SER A 139 -24.03 11.43 -5.32
N SER A 140 -24.28 12.54 -6.01
CA SER A 140 -25.55 13.25 -5.95
C SER A 140 -26.64 12.57 -6.81
N PRO A 141 -27.91 12.49 -6.30
CA PRO A 141 -28.31 12.76 -4.93
C PRO A 141 -27.84 11.65 -3.98
N LEU A 142 -27.57 11.99 -2.70
CA LEU A 142 -27.24 10.99 -1.69
C LEU A 142 -28.44 10.08 -1.42
N SER A 143 -28.22 8.78 -1.37
CA SER A 143 -29.21 7.78 -0.96
C SER A 143 -29.04 7.37 0.50
N ALA A 144 -30.13 6.85 1.11
CA ALA A 144 -30.07 6.30 2.46
C ALA A 144 -29.07 5.12 2.56
N GLU A 145 -28.87 4.37 1.48
CA GLU A 145 -27.89 3.29 1.42
C GLU A 145 -26.44 3.83 1.50
N MET A 146 -26.14 4.92 0.81
CA MET A 146 -24.82 5.58 0.87
C MET A 146 -24.53 6.08 2.28
N LEU A 147 -25.55 6.54 3.02
CA LEU A 147 -25.44 7.04 4.41
C LEU A 147 -25.74 5.98 5.48
N ARG A 148 -25.81 4.70 5.11
CA ARG A 148 -25.97 3.62 6.10
C ARG A 148 -24.86 3.69 7.18
N ALA A 149 -25.19 3.15 8.37
CA ALA A 149 -24.23 3.11 9.46
C ALA A 149 -22.91 2.42 9.05
N SER A 150 -21.78 2.96 9.45
CA SER A 150 -20.50 2.27 9.31
C SER A 150 -20.40 1.12 10.30
N ARG A 151 -19.96 -0.06 9.84
CA ARG A 151 -19.79 -1.22 10.70
C ARG A 151 -18.56 -1.11 11.60
N THR A 152 -17.55 -0.38 11.14
CA THR A 152 -16.24 -0.32 11.79
C THR A 152 -15.91 1.08 12.32
N GLY A 153 -16.66 2.10 11.91
CA GLY A 153 -16.36 3.49 12.21
C GLY A 153 -15.10 4.03 11.53
N ARG A 154 -14.41 3.20 10.74
CA ARG A 154 -13.16 3.54 10.03
C ARG A 154 -13.28 3.23 8.56
N GLY A 155 -12.59 4.01 7.71
CA GLY A 155 -12.57 3.77 6.27
C GLY A 155 -12.53 5.06 5.48
N VAL A 156 -12.97 4.97 4.22
CA VAL A 156 -12.93 6.09 3.28
C VAL A 156 -14.30 6.28 2.66
N VAL A 157 -14.81 7.49 2.72
CA VAL A 157 -15.93 7.95 1.90
C VAL A 157 -15.36 8.77 0.75
N GLN A 158 -15.59 8.35 -0.48
CA GLN A 158 -15.06 8.96 -1.69
C GLN A 158 -16.20 9.52 -2.55
N PHE A 159 -15.96 10.68 -3.16
CA PHE A 159 -16.78 11.20 -4.25
C PHE A 159 -15.90 11.61 -5.43
N ARG A 160 -16.44 11.51 -6.67
CA ARG A 160 -15.69 11.78 -7.91
C ARG A 160 -16.16 13.02 -8.64
N SER A 161 -17.36 13.49 -8.34
CA SER A 161 -17.95 14.72 -8.86
C SER A 161 -18.42 15.56 -7.70
N ARG A 162 -18.47 16.88 -7.88
CA ARG A 162 -18.97 17.79 -6.83
C ARG A 162 -20.41 17.41 -6.46
N LEU A 163 -20.65 17.17 -5.20
CA LEU A 163 -21.98 16.99 -4.66
C LEU A 163 -22.71 18.33 -4.53
N THR A 164 -24.04 18.31 -4.38
CA THR A 164 -24.79 19.52 -4.02
C THR A 164 -24.46 19.96 -2.60
N ASP A 165 -24.71 21.22 -2.25
CA ASP A 165 -24.51 21.72 -0.89
C ASP A 165 -25.39 21.00 0.12
N ASP A 166 -26.59 20.55 -0.29
CA ASP A 166 -27.48 19.76 0.57
C ASP A 166 -26.93 18.35 0.82
N ASP A 167 -26.37 17.70 -0.20
CA ASP A 167 -25.70 16.40 -0.05
C ASP A 167 -24.47 16.55 0.84
N PHE A 168 -23.65 17.58 0.65
CA PHE A 168 -22.50 17.82 1.53
C PHE A 168 -22.91 18.07 2.98
N ARG A 169 -24.02 18.75 3.22
CA ARG A 169 -24.56 18.97 4.58
C ARG A 169 -24.99 17.65 5.21
N GLN A 170 -25.73 16.82 4.50
CA GLN A 170 -26.15 15.50 4.97
C GLN A 170 -24.94 14.59 5.25
N LEU A 171 -23.95 14.59 4.35
CA LEU A 171 -22.73 13.83 4.53
C LEU A 171 -21.90 14.33 5.72
N GLY A 172 -21.82 15.65 5.92
CA GLY A 172 -21.16 16.27 7.08
C GLY A 172 -21.82 15.88 8.40
N GLU A 173 -23.16 15.85 8.47
CA GLU A 173 -23.87 15.35 9.65
C GLU A 173 -23.54 13.88 9.92
N TRP A 174 -23.50 13.05 8.88
CA TRP A 174 -23.12 11.65 9.01
C TRP A 174 -21.69 11.50 9.56
N PHE A 175 -20.73 12.30 9.08
CA PHE A 175 -19.33 12.26 9.53
C PHE A 175 -19.16 12.58 11.02
N ARG A 176 -20.07 13.35 11.64
CA ARG A 176 -20.03 13.62 13.10
C ARG A 176 -20.15 12.34 13.94
N GLY A 177 -20.83 11.33 13.43
CA GLY A 177 -20.94 10.02 14.07
C GLY A 177 -19.71 9.11 13.84
N TYR A 178 -18.82 9.48 12.91
CA TYR A 178 -17.71 8.63 12.48
C TYR A 178 -16.39 9.42 12.30
N PRO A 179 -15.79 9.92 13.40
CA PRO A 179 -14.61 10.80 13.34
C PRO A 179 -13.37 10.11 12.76
N GLU A 180 -13.33 8.77 12.77
CA GLU A 180 -12.22 7.97 12.23
C GLU A 180 -12.38 7.65 10.72
N MET A 181 -13.46 8.11 10.08
CA MET A 181 -13.62 8.00 8.63
C MET A 181 -12.83 9.10 7.92
N SER A 182 -12.23 8.75 6.79
CA SER A 182 -11.54 9.68 5.89
C SER A 182 -12.48 10.14 4.78
N LEU A 183 -12.47 11.42 4.45
CA LEU A 183 -13.14 11.97 3.26
C LEU A 183 -12.14 12.08 2.12
N ARG A 184 -12.50 11.58 0.93
CA ARG A 184 -11.66 11.63 -0.26
C ARG A 184 -12.40 12.27 -1.43
N ALA A 185 -11.87 13.40 -1.91
CA ALA A 185 -12.23 13.98 -3.19
C ALA A 185 -11.29 13.40 -4.27
N TYR A 186 -11.82 12.61 -5.21
CA TYR A 186 -10.99 11.80 -6.11
C TYR A 186 -11.43 11.92 -7.57
N GLY A 187 -10.47 12.25 -8.44
CA GLY A 187 -10.57 12.03 -9.87
C GLY A 187 -11.82 12.61 -10.55
N SER A 188 -12.03 13.92 -10.51
CA SER A 188 -13.16 14.57 -11.18
C SER A 188 -13.05 14.41 -12.70
N TYR A 189 -13.86 13.54 -13.30
CA TYR A 189 -13.92 13.37 -14.75
C TYR A 189 -14.70 14.49 -15.44
N ASP A 190 -15.62 15.13 -14.71
CA ASP A 190 -16.44 16.26 -15.17
C ASP A 190 -15.84 17.63 -14.80
N HIS A 191 -14.64 17.62 -14.18
CA HIS A 191 -13.93 18.78 -13.67
C HIS A 191 -14.74 19.65 -12.69
N SER A 192 -15.75 19.10 -12.04
CA SER A 192 -16.64 19.81 -11.13
C SER A 192 -15.99 20.12 -9.76
N ILE A 193 -14.94 19.40 -9.36
CA ILE A 193 -14.22 19.63 -8.10
C ILE A 193 -13.07 20.59 -8.36
N THR A 194 -13.35 21.89 -8.35
CA THR A 194 -12.39 22.97 -8.66
C THR A 194 -11.76 23.62 -7.45
N ASP A 195 -12.37 23.45 -6.29
CA ASP A 195 -11.98 24.03 -5.02
C ASP A 195 -12.34 23.09 -3.86
N LEU A 196 -11.95 23.45 -2.65
CA LEU A 196 -12.23 22.71 -1.43
C LEU A 196 -13.23 23.43 -0.50
N GLU A 197 -14.04 24.37 -1.02
CA GLU A 197 -15.00 25.15 -0.22
C GLU A 197 -16.10 24.29 0.43
N PHE A 198 -16.38 23.10 -0.12
CA PHE A 198 -17.28 22.13 0.48
C PHE A 198 -16.83 21.65 1.87
N LEU A 199 -15.54 21.81 2.22
CA LEU A 199 -15.03 21.42 3.54
C LEU A 199 -15.68 22.19 4.70
N ARG A 200 -16.35 23.32 4.42
CA ARG A 200 -17.17 24.04 5.42
C ARG A 200 -18.27 23.18 6.06
N PHE A 201 -18.69 22.11 5.39
CA PHE A 201 -19.68 21.17 5.91
C PHE A 201 -19.07 20.09 6.82
N PHE A 202 -17.75 20.02 6.94
CA PHE A 202 -17.02 18.97 7.66
C PHE A 202 -16.12 19.51 8.79
N PRO A 203 -16.65 20.27 9.76
CA PRO A 203 -15.84 20.94 10.77
C PRO A 203 -15.14 19.99 11.76
N THR A 204 -15.57 18.73 11.84
CA THR A 204 -15.01 17.70 12.75
C THR A 204 -14.12 16.69 12.03
N LEU A 205 -13.84 16.90 10.73
CA LEU A 205 -13.06 15.98 9.92
C LEU A 205 -11.60 15.94 10.39
N ARG A 206 -11.09 14.74 10.62
CA ARG A 206 -9.70 14.50 11.04
C ARG A 206 -8.81 13.97 9.92
N ARG A 207 -9.39 13.42 8.84
CA ARG A 207 -8.67 12.78 7.74
C ARG A 207 -9.25 13.21 6.39
N PHE A 208 -8.43 13.81 5.56
CA PHE A 208 -8.85 14.31 4.26
C PHE A 208 -7.82 14.03 3.17
N THR A 209 -8.29 13.64 1.99
CA THR A 209 -7.45 13.49 0.80
C THR A 209 -8.14 14.11 -0.42
N ALA A 210 -7.38 14.88 -1.20
CA ALA A 210 -7.77 15.44 -2.49
C ALA A 210 -6.72 15.00 -3.52
N ASP A 211 -6.99 13.93 -4.27
CA ASP A 211 -6.04 13.36 -5.21
C ASP A 211 -6.67 12.98 -6.55
N ALA A 212 -5.81 12.80 -7.57
CA ALA A 212 -6.23 12.60 -8.96
C ALA A 212 -7.11 13.75 -9.53
N LEU A 213 -7.00 14.95 -8.97
CA LEU A 213 -7.71 16.18 -9.39
C LEU A 213 -6.83 17.07 -10.26
N ARG A 214 -5.97 16.46 -11.09
CA ARG A 214 -4.90 17.12 -11.84
C ARG A 214 -5.38 18.34 -12.64
N ASP A 215 -6.52 18.21 -13.29
CA ASP A 215 -7.02 19.20 -14.26
C ASP A 215 -8.08 20.14 -13.66
N SER A 216 -8.55 19.89 -12.48
CA SER A 216 -9.69 20.59 -11.90
C SER A 216 -9.36 21.40 -10.64
N LEU A 217 -8.61 20.86 -9.67
CA LEU A 217 -8.35 21.57 -8.42
C LEU A 217 -7.40 22.75 -8.61
N ALA A 218 -7.86 23.96 -8.27
CA ALA A 218 -7.15 25.23 -8.50
C ALA A 218 -6.66 25.90 -7.21
N SER A 219 -7.21 25.60 -6.04
CA SER A 219 -6.87 26.23 -4.76
C SER A 219 -7.02 25.27 -3.58
N LEU A 220 -6.19 25.49 -2.54
CA LEU A 220 -6.30 24.86 -1.23
C LEU A 220 -7.00 25.75 -0.19
N ASP A 221 -7.52 26.92 -0.58
CA ASP A 221 -8.09 27.90 0.36
C ASP A 221 -9.21 27.31 1.23
N GLY A 222 -9.96 26.34 0.70
CA GLY A 222 -11.00 25.65 1.45
C GLY A 222 -10.48 24.85 2.67
N LEU A 223 -9.19 24.52 2.76
CA LEU A 223 -8.60 23.89 3.94
C LEU A 223 -8.78 24.74 5.21
N ARG A 224 -9.01 26.05 5.08
CA ARG A 224 -9.30 26.95 6.22
C ARG A 224 -10.54 26.55 7.03
N HIS A 225 -11.43 25.76 6.44
CA HIS A 225 -12.65 25.28 7.09
C HIS A 225 -12.44 24.04 7.97
N LEU A 226 -11.31 23.34 7.78
CA LEU A 226 -10.99 22.16 8.58
C LEU A 226 -10.54 22.54 10.00
N ASN A 227 -10.82 21.64 10.94
CA ASN A 227 -10.33 21.75 12.31
C ASN A 227 -8.80 21.69 12.32
N PRO A 228 -8.10 22.55 13.13
CA PRO A 228 -6.67 22.42 13.39
C PRO A 228 -6.22 21.04 13.89
N GLU A 229 -7.11 20.26 14.51
CA GLU A 229 -6.87 18.86 14.94
C GLU A 229 -6.84 17.84 13.77
N LEU A 230 -6.71 18.29 12.51
CA LEU A 230 -6.54 17.40 11.36
C LEU A 230 -5.31 16.50 11.55
N GLU A 231 -5.50 15.19 11.42
CA GLU A 231 -4.45 14.18 11.63
C GLU A 231 -3.81 13.70 10.32
N GLU A 232 -4.61 13.63 9.24
CA GLU A 232 -4.15 13.12 7.95
C GLU A 232 -4.57 14.05 6.82
N LEU A 233 -3.61 14.36 5.95
CA LEU A 233 -3.85 15.17 4.75
C LEU A 233 -3.11 14.61 3.54
N GLY A 234 -3.85 14.38 2.44
CA GLY A 234 -3.28 14.01 1.16
C GLY A 234 -3.62 15.04 0.09
N ILE A 235 -2.62 15.56 -0.63
CA ILE A 235 -2.80 16.45 -1.78
C ILE A 235 -2.06 15.88 -2.97
N GLY A 236 -2.81 15.47 -3.99
CA GLY A 236 -2.28 14.91 -5.23
C GLY A 236 -1.75 15.99 -6.19
N GLU A 237 -1.20 15.52 -7.31
CA GLU A 237 -0.69 16.39 -8.38
C GLU A 237 -1.82 17.20 -9.01
N THR A 238 -1.54 18.50 -9.25
CA THR A 238 -2.42 19.40 -10.02
C THR A 238 -1.63 20.18 -11.05
N LYS A 239 -2.29 20.66 -12.11
CA LYS A 239 -1.69 21.61 -13.06
C LYS A 239 -1.45 22.97 -12.40
N ALA A 240 -2.36 23.39 -11.52
CA ALA A 240 -2.17 24.58 -10.71
C ALA A 240 -1.07 24.36 -9.66
N LYS A 241 -0.26 25.37 -9.40
CA LYS A 241 0.69 25.35 -8.27
C LYS A 241 -0.05 25.80 -7.02
N LEU A 242 -0.50 24.82 -6.23
CA LEU A 242 -1.24 25.06 -5.00
C LEU A 242 -0.33 25.63 -3.92
N ASP A 243 -0.87 26.55 -3.14
CA ASP A 243 -0.16 27.21 -2.04
C ASP A 243 -0.23 26.39 -0.76
N LEU A 244 0.92 25.94 -0.25
CA LEU A 244 1.04 25.11 0.93
C LEU A 244 1.14 25.92 2.23
N ALA A 245 1.18 27.25 2.20
CA ALA A 245 1.36 28.10 3.40
C ALA A 245 0.32 27.80 4.50
N GLY A 246 -0.91 27.46 4.09
CA GLY A 246 -2.01 27.09 4.98
C GLY A 246 -1.79 25.82 5.80
N LEU A 247 -0.80 24.96 5.47
CA LEU A 247 -0.52 23.72 6.19
C LEU A 247 -0.08 23.97 7.64
N SER A 248 0.56 25.12 7.93
CA SER A 248 0.99 25.48 9.29
C SER A 248 -0.14 25.56 10.31
N ARG A 249 -1.41 25.59 9.87
CA ARG A 249 -2.61 25.57 10.73
C ARG A 249 -2.90 24.22 11.37
N PHE A 250 -2.25 23.14 10.94
CA PHE A 250 -2.53 21.78 11.37
C PHE A 250 -1.38 21.19 12.20
N PRO A 251 -1.16 21.67 13.44
CA PRO A 251 -0.03 21.25 14.26
C PRO A 251 -0.11 19.75 14.64
N ASP A 252 -1.32 19.17 14.66
CA ASP A 252 -1.55 17.79 15.04
C ASP A 252 -1.45 16.80 13.88
N LEU A 253 -1.09 17.30 12.67
CA LEU A 253 -0.94 16.46 11.48
C LEU A 253 0.15 15.41 11.70
N ARG A 254 -0.23 14.14 11.51
CA ARG A 254 0.64 12.96 11.69
C ARG A 254 1.02 12.29 10.37
N TRP A 255 0.14 12.37 9.37
CA TRP A 255 0.37 11.81 8.04
C TRP A 255 0.16 12.88 6.96
N LEU A 256 1.15 13.02 6.08
CA LEU A 256 1.08 13.97 4.96
C LEU A 256 1.56 13.31 3.67
N PHE A 257 0.70 13.35 2.66
CA PHE A 257 1.05 13.01 1.28
C PHE A 257 0.98 14.27 0.41
N LEU A 258 2.08 14.60 -0.26
CA LEU A 258 2.12 15.68 -1.25
C LEU A 258 2.68 15.19 -2.58
N GLU A 259 2.00 15.55 -3.69
CA GLU A 259 2.48 15.23 -5.04
C GLU A 259 2.57 16.49 -5.91
N GLY A 260 3.79 16.81 -6.40
CA GLY A 260 4.03 17.87 -7.37
C GLY A 260 3.92 19.31 -6.85
N GLN A 261 3.55 19.53 -5.61
CA GLN A 261 3.33 20.82 -5.00
C GLN A 261 4.63 21.36 -4.39
N THR A 262 5.02 22.59 -4.75
CA THR A 262 6.29 23.16 -4.30
C THR A 262 6.19 24.61 -3.80
N LYS A 263 5.05 25.29 -4.03
CA LYS A 263 4.88 26.68 -3.56
C LYS A 263 4.67 26.69 -2.04
N HIS A 264 5.55 27.39 -1.33
CA HIS A 264 5.61 27.45 0.14
C HIS A 264 5.78 26.06 0.79
N LEU A 265 6.63 25.21 0.19
CA LEU A 265 6.92 23.86 0.70
C LEU A 265 7.52 23.92 2.11
N GLU A 266 8.17 25.02 2.48
CA GLU A 266 8.73 25.28 3.80
C GLU A 266 7.69 25.22 4.93
N ALA A 267 6.40 25.36 4.63
CA ALA A 267 5.32 25.22 5.61
C ALA A 267 5.32 23.83 6.28
N ILE A 268 5.83 22.77 5.62
CA ILE A 268 5.95 21.43 6.20
C ILE A 268 6.80 21.46 7.46
N SER A 269 7.82 22.31 7.54
CA SER A 269 8.71 22.38 8.71
C SER A 269 8.03 22.80 10.02
N ALA A 270 6.82 23.36 9.94
CA ALA A 270 6.00 23.70 11.10
C ALA A 270 5.23 22.49 11.69
N LEU A 271 5.11 21.38 10.97
CA LEU A 271 4.31 20.19 11.31
C LEU A 271 5.06 19.27 12.28
N ARG A 272 5.25 19.71 13.51
CA ARG A 272 6.14 19.06 14.49
C ARG A 272 5.71 17.66 14.91
N ASN A 273 4.41 17.34 14.80
CA ASN A 273 3.84 16.04 15.17
C ASN A 273 3.80 15.05 13.98
N LEU A 274 4.34 15.45 12.80
CA LEU A 274 4.34 14.61 11.62
C LEU A 274 5.18 13.35 11.84
N ALA A 275 4.54 12.19 11.67
CA ALA A 275 5.16 10.88 11.82
C ALA A 275 5.44 10.22 10.46
N ASP A 276 4.58 10.49 9.48
CA ASP A 276 4.64 9.92 8.14
C ASP A 276 4.62 11.01 7.07
N LEU A 277 5.61 11.00 6.18
CA LEU A 277 5.71 11.96 5.09
C LEU A 277 6.00 11.26 3.77
N THR A 278 5.12 11.45 2.80
CA THR A 278 5.36 11.09 1.40
C THR A 278 5.48 12.35 0.55
N LEU A 279 6.63 12.51 -0.11
CA LEU A 279 6.89 13.56 -1.11
C LEU A 279 7.06 12.89 -2.48
N ARG A 280 6.06 13.04 -3.34
CA ARG A 280 6.05 12.47 -4.68
C ARG A 280 6.19 13.58 -5.73
N SER A 281 7.06 13.38 -6.73
CA SER A 281 7.31 14.35 -7.81
C SER A 281 7.76 15.72 -7.28
N ILE A 282 8.35 15.78 -6.10
CA ILE A 282 8.89 16.99 -5.45
C ILE A 282 10.41 16.88 -5.39
N THR A 283 11.08 17.97 -5.71
CA THR A 283 12.54 18.06 -5.65
C THR A 283 12.94 19.12 -4.64
N MET A 284 13.72 18.72 -3.65
CA MET A 284 14.35 19.61 -2.68
C MET A 284 15.86 19.70 -2.97
N PRO A 285 16.52 20.84 -2.70
CA PRO A 285 17.98 20.95 -2.82
C PRO A 285 18.70 19.96 -1.91
N ASP A 286 18.23 19.84 -0.67
CA ASP A 286 18.67 18.93 0.39
C ASP A 286 17.47 18.61 1.32
N LEU A 287 17.75 18.00 2.48
CA LEU A 287 16.74 17.63 3.46
C LEU A 287 16.64 18.59 4.66
N SER A 288 17.22 19.80 4.58
CA SER A 288 17.21 20.79 5.68
C SER A 288 15.79 21.15 6.12
N LEU A 289 14.86 21.21 5.17
CA LEU A 289 13.43 21.44 5.41
C LEU A 289 12.81 20.42 6.38
N LEU A 290 13.32 19.18 6.42
CA LEU A 290 12.78 18.09 7.23
C LEU A 290 13.42 18.01 8.62
N LEU A 291 14.53 18.70 8.88
CA LEU A 291 15.22 18.65 10.18
C LEU A 291 14.36 19.03 11.40
N PRO A 292 13.38 19.95 11.27
CA PRO A 292 12.47 20.27 12.38
C PRO A 292 11.51 19.16 12.77
N LEU A 293 11.29 18.15 11.90
CA LEU A 293 10.30 17.08 12.07
C LEU A 293 10.86 15.96 12.95
N ARG A 294 11.04 16.26 14.24
CA ARG A 294 11.68 15.32 15.18
C ARG A 294 10.92 14.03 15.41
N GLY A 295 9.59 14.05 15.20
CA GLY A 295 8.70 12.89 15.34
C GLY A 295 8.62 12.03 14.08
N LEU A 296 9.31 12.39 12.98
CA LEU A 296 9.20 11.68 11.69
C LEU A 296 9.80 10.27 11.80
N ARG A 297 8.98 9.27 11.49
CA ARG A 297 9.33 7.84 11.55
C ARG A 297 9.32 7.18 10.18
N SER A 298 8.52 7.70 9.26
CA SER A 298 8.39 7.19 7.91
C SER A 298 8.63 8.30 6.89
N LEU A 299 9.52 8.06 5.93
CA LEU A 299 9.82 8.99 4.85
C LEU A 299 9.84 8.28 3.51
N ASP A 300 8.95 8.74 2.62
CA ASP A 300 8.91 8.31 1.23
C ASP A 300 9.31 9.47 0.32
N LEU A 301 10.39 9.29 -0.45
CA LEU A 301 10.78 10.21 -1.52
C LEU A 301 10.60 9.50 -2.87
N LYS A 302 9.66 9.99 -3.68
CA LYS A 302 9.23 9.31 -4.90
C LYS A 302 9.27 10.23 -6.12
N LEU A 303 9.81 9.77 -7.24
CA LEU A 303 9.75 10.44 -8.57
C LEU A 303 10.33 11.85 -8.63
N GLY A 304 11.01 12.30 -7.58
CA GLY A 304 11.64 13.62 -7.48
C GLY A 304 13.08 13.65 -8.03
N GLY A 305 13.81 14.69 -7.66
CA GLY A 305 15.23 14.87 -8.00
C GLY A 305 16.11 15.24 -6.80
N THR A 306 15.67 15.00 -5.58
CA THR A 306 16.45 15.23 -4.35
C THR A 306 17.64 14.27 -4.31
N ARG A 307 18.86 14.77 -4.50
CA ARG A 307 20.08 13.96 -4.60
C ARG A 307 20.96 14.05 -3.35
N ASP A 308 20.87 15.17 -2.64
CA ASP A 308 21.64 15.37 -1.42
C ASP A 308 20.89 14.81 -0.21
N LEU A 309 21.30 13.63 0.20
CA LEU A 309 20.73 12.91 1.34
C LEU A 309 21.59 13.02 2.61
N ARG A 310 22.67 13.82 2.63
CA ARG A 310 23.62 13.89 3.75
C ARG A 310 22.97 14.22 5.10
N LEU A 311 21.85 14.91 5.09
CA LEU A 311 21.11 15.24 6.31
C LEU A 311 20.15 14.14 6.78
N LEU A 312 19.95 13.07 6.00
CA LEU A 312 18.99 12.01 6.28
C LEU A 312 19.15 11.38 7.68
N PRO A 313 20.35 11.10 8.19
CA PRO A 313 20.51 10.54 9.54
C PRO A 313 20.09 11.49 10.69
N ARG A 314 19.81 12.75 10.37
CA ARG A 314 19.37 13.79 11.33
C ARG A 314 17.89 14.09 11.22
N VAL A 315 17.20 13.50 10.26
CA VAL A 315 15.75 13.67 10.02
C VAL A 315 14.99 12.73 10.93
N GLY A 316 14.33 13.26 11.94
CA GLY A 316 13.46 12.50 12.84
C GLY A 316 14.15 11.31 13.52
N GLU A 317 13.35 10.25 13.71
CA GLU A 317 13.78 8.92 14.16
C GLU A 317 13.26 7.89 13.14
N LEU A 318 13.85 7.88 11.93
CA LEU A 318 13.34 7.12 10.80
C LEU A 318 13.39 5.61 11.09
N ARG A 319 12.23 4.99 11.02
CA ARG A 319 12.03 3.53 11.09
C ARG A 319 11.77 2.92 9.72
N TYR A 320 11.18 3.69 8.81
CA TYR A 320 10.93 3.32 7.42
C TYR A 320 11.49 4.37 6.47
N LEU A 321 12.15 3.92 5.41
CA LEU A 321 12.62 4.77 4.32
C LEU A 321 12.34 4.12 2.98
N GLU A 322 11.62 4.84 2.10
CA GLU A 322 11.44 4.46 0.70
C GLU A 322 12.04 5.52 -0.23
N LEU A 323 12.91 5.09 -1.13
CA LEU A 323 13.47 5.91 -2.20
C LEU A 323 13.09 5.30 -3.56
N TRP A 324 12.19 5.95 -4.28
CA TRP A 324 11.67 5.44 -5.55
C TRP A 324 11.92 6.39 -6.72
N MET A 325 12.65 5.91 -7.76
CA MET A 325 12.89 6.61 -9.01
C MET A 325 13.39 8.07 -8.82
N ILE A 326 14.29 8.29 -7.87
CA ILE A 326 14.87 9.61 -7.65
C ILE A 326 15.88 9.90 -8.75
N ARG A 327 15.60 10.93 -9.54
CA ARG A 327 16.38 11.27 -10.72
C ARG A 327 17.79 11.73 -10.33
N GLY A 328 18.80 11.00 -10.81
CA GLY A 328 20.20 11.36 -10.62
C GLY A 328 20.75 11.03 -9.22
N LEU A 329 20.01 10.33 -8.37
CA LEU A 329 20.53 9.83 -7.10
C LEU A 329 21.46 8.64 -7.36
N SER A 330 22.72 8.77 -6.95
CA SER A 330 23.75 7.72 -7.03
C SER A 330 24.34 7.37 -5.68
N ASP A 331 24.38 8.33 -4.75
CA ASP A 331 24.95 8.15 -3.41
C ASP A 331 23.84 7.94 -2.37
N VAL A 332 23.87 6.77 -1.74
CA VAL A 332 22.98 6.36 -0.66
C VAL A 332 23.77 5.97 0.60
N SER A 333 25.06 6.36 0.67
CA SER A 333 25.99 5.97 1.73
C SER A 333 25.49 6.29 3.13
N VAL A 334 24.81 7.41 3.31
CA VAL A 334 24.27 7.89 4.59
C VAL A 334 23.18 7.00 5.18
N ILE A 335 22.58 6.10 4.38
CA ILE A 335 21.56 5.16 4.90
C ILE A 335 22.14 4.25 5.96
N GLY A 336 23.42 3.85 5.81
CA GLY A 336 24.11 3.02 6.80
C GLY A 336 24.29 3.67 8.17
N GLU A 337 24.10 4.99 8.28
CA GLU A 337 24.23 5.75 9.52
C GLU A 337 22.91 5.87 10.31
N ILE A 338 21.77 5.39 9.75
CA ILE A 338 20.44 5.50 10.37
C ILE A 338 20.23 4.30 11.29
N GLY A 339 20.67 4.39 12.54
CA GLY A 339 20.59 3.30 13.50
C GLY A 339 19.17 2.87 13.87
N SER A 340 18.19 3.77 13.77
CA SER A 340 16.75 3.53 14.05
C SER A 340 15.99 2.84 12.92
N LEU A 341 16.59 2.74 11.70
CA LEU A 341 15.91 2.24 10.50
C LEU A 341 15.56 0.76 10.67
N ARG A 342 14.29 0.41 10.53
CA ARG A 342 13.77 -0.96 10.62
C ARG A 342 13.49 -1.58 9.24
N ALA A 343 13.00 -0.77 8.31
CA ALA A 343 12.70 -1.21 6.96
C ALA A 343 13.22 -0.22 5.91
N LEU A 344 13.87 -0.76 4.88
CA LEU A 344 14.45 -0.01 3.77
C LEU A 344 13.87 -0.52 2.45
N PHE A 345 13.31 0.38 1.65
CA PHE A 345 12.84 0.09 0.30
C PHE A 345 13.53 0.98 -0.72
N LEU A 346 14.32 0.39 -1.62
CA LEU A 346 14.97 1.08 -2.73
C LEU A 346 14.38 0.57 -4.04
N GLN A 347 13.78 1.48 -4.84
CA GLN A 347 13.13 1.11 -6.08
C GLN A 347 13.61 1.95 -7.26
N ALA A 348 14.03 1.28 -8.32
CA ALA A 348 14.37 1.86 -9.61
C ALA A 348 15.38 3.03 -9.56
N LEU A 349 16.33 2.98 -8.64
CA LEU A 349 17.45 3.92 -8.51
C LEU A 349 18.59 3.49 -9.45
N ARG A 350 18.49 3.90 -10.70
CA ARG A 350 19.34 3.37 -11.79
C ARG A 350 20.84 3.65 -11.64
N GLN A 351 21.21 4.73 -10.92
CA GLN A 351 22.59 5.16 -10.75
C GLN A 351 23.19 4.73 -9.41
N VAL A 352 22.42 4.06 -8.58
CA VAL A 352 22.94 3.45 -7.34
C VAL A 352 23.55 2.11 -7.70
N GLU A 353 24.85 2.01 -7.58
CA GLU A 353 25.64 0.81 -7.89
C GLU A 353 26.07 0.06 -6.64
N VAL A 354 26.12 0.75 -5.49
CA VAL A 354 26.60 0.21 -4.22
C VAL A 354 25.58 0.50 -3.10
N ILE A 355 25.27 -0.51 -2.31
CA ILE A 355 24.61 -0.36 -1.01
C ILE A 355 25.70 -0.05 0.03
N PRO A 356 25.48 0.87 0.98
CA PRO A 356 26.46 1.16 2.02
C PRO A 356 26.66 -0.01 2.98
N ASP A 357 27.74 0.03 3.76
CA ASP A 357 27.86 -0.76 4.97
C ASP A 357 26.70 -0.47 5.91
N LEU A 358 26.00 -1.50 6.38
CA LEU A 358 24.81 -1.42 7.22
C LEU A 358 25.09 -1.84 8.68
N SER A 359 26.35 -1.98 9.06
CA SER A 359 26.75 -2.44 10.41
C SER A 359 26.22 -1.52 11.54
N ARG A 360 26.04 -0.23 11.25
CA ARG A 360 25.47 0.74 12.18
C ARG A 360 23.94 0.78 12.18
N ALA A 361 23.28 0.23 11.16
CA ALA A 361 21.83 0.13 11.07
C ALA A 361 21.32 -1.05 11.91
N THR A 362 21.55 -1.01 13.22
CA THR A 362 21.32 -2.15 14.14
C THR A 362 19.85 -2.52 14.31
N ALA A 363 18.94 -1.58 14.07
CA ALA A 363 17.51 -1.82 14.09
C ALA A 363 16.96 -2.42 12.78
N LEU A 364 17.76 -2.48 11.69
CA LEU A 364 17.30 -2.90 10.36
C LEU A 364 16.91 -4.38 10.37
N ARG A 365 15.67 -4.65 9.97
CA ARG A 365 15.08 -6.00 9.91
C ARG A 365 14.69 -6.41 8.50
N ARG A 366 14.26 -5.46 7.67
CA ARG A 366 13.72 -5.76 6.35
C ARG A 366 14.31 -4.86 5.29
N VAL A 367 14.73 -5.46 4.16
CA VAL A 367 15.19 -4.73 2.98
C VAL A 367 14.46 -5.22 1.75
N ARG A 368 13.89 -4.29 0.98
CA ARG A 368 13.34 -4.54 -0.35
C ARG A 368 14.12 -3.77 -1.39
N LEU A 369 14.57 -4.48 -2.42
CA LEU A 369 15.26 -3.93 -3.58
C LEU A 369 14.46 -4.27 -4.84
N GLU A 370 13.99 -3.25 -5.54
CA GLU A 370 13.18 -3.45 -6.74
C GLU A 370 13.77 -2.73 -7.94
N THR A 371 14.02 -3.45 -9.03
CA THR A 371 14.51 -2.91 -10.31
C THR A 371 15.78 -2.05 -10.16
N MET A 372 16.70 -2.40 -9.27
CA MET A 372 17.98 -1.70 -9.00
C MET A 372 19.04 -2.07 -10.03
N LYS A 373 18.90 -1.61 -11.26
CA LYS A 373 19.67 -2.08 -12.43
C LYS A 373 21.19 -1.86 -12.33
N GLY A 374 21.65 -0.87 -11.57
CA GLY A 374 23.07 -0.59 -11.34
C GLY A 374 23.71 -1.50 -10.29
N LEU A 375 22.93 -2.01 -9.35
CA LEU A 375 23.41 -2.76 -8.20
C LEU A 375 23.86 -4.17 -8.58
N ARG A 376 25.10 -4.55 -8.22
CA ARG A 376 25.65 -5.86 -8.52
C ARG A 376 26.17 -6.61 -7.30
N ASP A 377 26.45 -5.91 -6.22
CA ASP A 377 27.04 -6.48 -5.01
C ASP A 377 26.02 -6.43 -3.86
N LEU A 378 25.63 -7.58 -3.36
CA LEU A 378 24.73 -7.73 -2.22
C LEU A 378 25.46 -7.97 -0.89
N ARG A 379 26.81 -8.06 -0.89
CA ARG A 379 27.59 -8.29 0.33
C ARG A 379 27.34 -7.27 1.44
N PRO A 380 27.11 -5.97 1.14
CA PRO A 380 26.80 -5.01 2.19
C PRO A 380 25.51 -5.31 2.97
N LEU A 381 24.54 -6.02 2.38
CA LEU A 381 23.35 -6.47 3.13
C LEU A 381 23.71 -7.41 4.29
N ALA A 382 24.77 -8.21 4.11
CA ALA A 382 25.24 -9.13 5.14
C ALA A 382 25.94 -8.43 6.32
N THR A 383 26.24 -7.13 6.22
CA THR A 383 26.80 -6.35 7.34
C THR A 383 25.73 -5.90 8.33
N ALA A 384 24.45 -5.93 7.97
CA ALA A 384 23.34 -5.55 8.86
C ALA A 384 23.13 -6.63 9.94
N PRO A 385 23.41 -6.35 11.23
CA PRO A 385 23.45 -7.38 12.26
C PRO A 385 22.09 -7.99 12.60
N GLY A 386 21.03 -7.23 12.36
CA GLY A 386 19.64 -7.62 12.69
C GLY A 386 18.78 -7.96 11.50
N LEU A 387 19.33 -8.07 10.28
CA LEU A 387 18.54 -8.27 9.06
C LEU A 387 17.84 -9.63 9.05
N GLU A 388 16.51 -9.63 8.98
CA GLU A 388 15.67 -10.82 9.05
C GLU A 388 15.04 -11.19 7.70
N ALA A 389 14.77 -10.22 6.84
CA ALA A 389 14.07 -10.45 5.58
C ALA A 389 14.65 -9.61 4.43
N VAL A 390 14.83 -10.25 3.27
CA VAL A 390 15.27 -9.60 2.03
C VAL A 390 14.31 -9.95 0.90
N GLU A 391 13.79 -8.93 0.22
CA GLU A 391 12.97 -9.09 -0.97
C GLU A 391 13.67 -8.45 -2.17
N LEU A 392 13.93 -9.26 -3.18
CA LEU A 392 14.45 -8.83 -4.47
C LEU A 392 13.32 -8.91 -5.50
N ILE A 393 12.99 -7.80 -6.16
CA ILE A 393 11.90 -7.74 -7.13
C ILE A 393 12.45 -7.21 -8.45
N ASP A 394 12.22 -7.95 -9.52
CA ASP A 394 12.66 -7.61 -10.90
C ASP A 394 14.18 -7.29 -11.01
N MET A 395 15.01 -8.03 -10.27
CA MET A 395 16.46 -7.93 -10.27
C MET A 395 17.09 -8.86 -11.32
N ARG A 396 16.61 -8.79 -12.57
CA ARG A 396 16.90 -9.75 -13.67
C ARG A 396 18.38 -9.86 -14.03
N HIS A 397 19.17 -8.84 -13.75
CA HIS A 397 20.61 -8.78 -14.05
C HIS A 397 21.47 -9.58 -13.06
N LEU A 398 20.93 -9.87 -11.87
CA LEU A 398 21.61 -10.70 -10.88
C LEU A 398 21.53 -12.18 -11.26
N GLN A 399 22.54 -12.95 -10.79
CA GLN A 399 22.57 -14.40 -10.86
C GLN A 399 22.27 -15.01 -9.48
N PRO A 400 21.85 -16.27 -9.41
CA PRO A 400 21.58 -16.94 -8.13
C PRO A 400 22.76 -16.88 -7.16
N GLU A 401 24.00 -16.99 -7.69
CA GLU A 401 25.25 -16.99 -6.94
C GLU A 401 25.52 -15.63 -6.26
N ASP A 402 24.99 -14.53 -6.79
CA ASP A 402 25.13 -13.19 -6.20
C ASP A 402 24.45 -13.10 -4.82
N LEU A 403 23.54 -14.03 -4.50
CA LEU A 403 22.87 -14.12 -3.19
C LEU A 403 23.66 -14.95 -2.17
N ALA A 404 24.73 -15.65 -2.57
CA ALA A 404 25.53 -16.49 -1.67
C ALA A 404 26.05 -15.75 -0.40
N PRO A 405 26.40 -14.46 -0.45
CA PRO A 405 26.79 -13.72 0.76
C PRO A 405 25.74 -13.68 1.85
N LEU A 406 24.46 -13.82 1.49
CA LEU A 406 23.34 -13.79 2.43
C LEU A 406 23.16 -15.14 3.16
N ALA A 407 23.64 -16.26 2.60
CA ALA A 407 23.46 -17.60 3.17
C ALA A 407 24.14 -17.77 4.55
N GLY A 408 25.19 -16.97 4.84
CA GLY A 408 25.91 -17.00 6.11
C GLY A 408 25.32 -16.11 7.20
N LEU A 409 24.29 -15.33 6.91
CA LEU A 409 23.74 -14.36 7.85
C LEU A 409 22.76 -15.04 8.83
N ARG A 410 23.20 -15.24 10.08
CA ARG A 410 22.42 -15.98 11.09
C ARG A 410 21.07 -15.34 11.46
N SER A 411 20.97 -14.02 11.33
CA SER A 411 19.73 -13.28 11.61
C SER A 411 18.68 -13.42 10.51
N LEU A 412 19.10 -13.81 9.28
CA LEU A 412 18.22 -13.85 8.12
C LEU A 412 17.27 -15.06 8.19
N LYS A 413 15.97 -14.81 8.15
CA LYS A 413 14.90 -15.80 8.31
C LYS A 413 14.17 -16.09 6.99
N ALA A 414 14.12 -15.12 6.07
CA ALA A 414 13.35 -15.25 4.83
C ALA A 414 13.96 -14.42 3.69
N VAL A 415 13.93 -14.98 2.47
CA VAL A 415 14.37 -14.26 1.26
C VAL A 415 13.43 -14.57 0.10
N THR A 416 12.98 -13.52 -0.58
CA THR A 416 12.24 -13.64 -1.84
C THR A 416 13.16 -13.26 -3.01
N PRO A 417 13.71 -14.21 -3.78
CA PRO A 417 14.58 -13.93 -4.91
C PRO A 417 13.76 -13.65 -6.17
N GLY A 418 13.65 -12.40 -6.59
CA GLY A 418 12.99 -11.98 -7.82
C GLY A 418 13.97 -11.71 -8.97
N LEU A 419 14.62 -12.74 -9.50
CA LEU A 419 15.68 -12.66 -10.51
C LEU A 419 15.17 -12.77 -11.96
N GLY A 420 13.85 -12.60 -12.15
CA GLY A 420 13.22 -12.51 -13.46
C GLY A 420 12.91 -13.84 -14.15
N SER A 421 13.30 -15.00 -13.60
CA SER A 421 12.86 -16.31 -14.10
C SER A 421 12.67 -17.32 -12.96
N HIS A 422 11.71 -18.22 -13.13
CA HIS A 422 11.44 -19.27 -12.14
C HIS A 422 12.69 -20.13 -11.86
N ARG A 423 13.47 -20.48 -12.89
CA ARG A 423 14.70 -21.26 -12.76
C ARG A 423 15.72 -20.53 -11.86
N LYS A 424 16.04 -19.26 -12.13
CA LYS A 424 16.97 -18.50 -11.33
C LYS A 424 16.48 -18.36 -9.87
N ASN A 425 15.19 -18.08 -9.69
CA ASN A 425 14.61 -17.93 -8.36
C ASN A 425 14.68 -19.23 -7.55
N ALA A 426 14.38 -20.38 -8.18
CA ALA A 426 14.49 -21.68 -7.55
C ALA A 426 15.95 -22.03 -7.17
N THR A 427 16.92 -21.73 -8.04
CA THR A 427 18.35 -21.94 -7.75
C THR A 427 18.80 -21.05 -6.59
N ALA A 428 18.42 -19.78 -6.57
CA ALA A 428 18.75 -18.86 -5.49
C ALA A 428 18.12 -19.30 -4.15
N ALA A 429 16.86 -19.74 -4.16
CA ALA A 429 16.19 -20.28 -2.98
C ALA A 429 16.90 -21.54 -2.45
N ALA A 430 17.39 -22.41 -3.34
CA ALA A 430 18.15 -23.60 -2.95
C ALA A 430 19.52 -23.24 -2.33
N ILE A 431 20.22 -22.21 -2.84
CA ILE A 431 21.49 -21.71 -2.27
C ILE A 431 21.28 -21.19 -0.85
N LEU A 432 20.17 -20.47 -0.61
CA LEU A 432 19.90 -19.84 0.67
C LEU A 432 19.30 -20.80 1.70
N GLY A 433 18.48 -21.77 1.26
CA GLY A 433 17.78 -22.69 2.16
C GLY A 433 16.73 -22.00 3.04
N LEU A 434 16.25 -20.81 2.66
CA LEU A 434 15.33 -19.99 3.43
C LEU A 434 13.96 -19.88 2.75
N PRO A 435 12.86 -19.76 3.51
CA PRO A 435 11.52 -19.55 2.96
C PRO A 435 11.41 -18.14 2.31
N PRO A 436 10.41 -17.96 1.43
CA PRO A 436 10.10 -16.63 0.92
C PRO A 436 9.60 -15.71 2.03
N VAL A 437 9.80 -14.41 1.87
CA VAL A 437 9.29 -13.39 2.79
C VAL A 437 7.75 -13.41 2.75
N SER A 438 7.12 -13.47 3.91
CA SER A 438 5.68 -13.38 4.11
C SER A 438 5.28 -12.04 4.73
N GLY A 439 4.00 -11.68 4.57
CA GLY A 439 3.42 -10.47 5.10
C GLY A 439 3.74 -9.18 4.31
N PRO A 440 3.06 -8.07 4.61
CA PRO A 440 3.26 -6.80 3.93
C PRO A 440 4.64 -6.23 4.25
N PHE A 441 5.23 -5.55 3.28
CA PHE A 441 6.40 -4.70 3.51
C PHE A 441 5.88 -3.35 4.02
N ASP A 442 5.56 -3.31 5.32
CA ASP A 442 5.00 -2.15 5.99
C ASP A 442 5.62 -2.03 7.39
N TRP A 443 6.05 -0.84 7.75
CA TRP A 443 6.58 -0.54 9.07
C TRP A 443 5.48 -0.39 10.14
N THR A 444 4.23 -0.12 9.73
CA THR A 444 3.09 0.08 10.64
C THR A 444 2.66 -1.21 11.35
N VAL A 445 3.08 -2.37 10.83
CA VAL A 445 2.78 -3.68 11.44
C VAL A 445 3.62 -3.93 12.70
N GLU A 446 4.68 -3.14 12.91
CA GLU A 446 5.53 -3.19 14.11
C GLU A 446 5.28 -2.00 15.04
N THR A 447 4.05 -1.52 15.15
CA THR A 447 3.70 -0.61 16.23
C THR A 447 3.90 -1.33 17.56
N ASP A 448 4.71 -0.74 18.41
CA ASP A 448 5.11 -1.20 19.73
C ASP A 448 3.97 -1.84 20.53
N PRO A 449 4.28 -2.86 21.37
CA PRO A 449 3.32 -3.47 22.26
C PRO A 449 2.71 -2.45 23.23
#